data_e1a4887597d7a5db11f87a8902b2b73f
#
_entry.id   e1a4887597d7a5db11f87a8902b2b73f
#
_cell.length_a   1.000
_cell.length_b   1.000
_cell.length_c   1.000
_cell.angle_alpha   90.00
_cell.angle_beta   90.00
_cell.angle_gamma   90.00
#
_symmetry.space_group_name_H-M   'P 1'
#
loop_
_entity.id
_entity.type
_entity.pdbx_description
1 polymer ?
#
loop_
_entity_poly.entity_id
_entity_poly.type
_entity_poly.pdbx_seq_one_letter_code
_entity_poly.pdbx_strand_id
1 'polypeptide(L)'
;MLRKLLPFTLLLAIACGRLKEPTDPLGGSGEPIDPTATFTRVQNEIFTPTCAQLGCHDTLGRQESLILSPGRAYAMTVAVPSVETPQLARVTPGDPSNSYLYRKIVGVGITGDRMPQNLTPLNAAQIKLVRDWIRRGAPND
;
A
#
# COMPACT_ATOMS: atom_id res chain seq x y z
N MET A 1 56.39 16.06 -47.79
CA MET A 1 54.94 16.36 -47.65
C MET A 1 54.40 15.46 -46.54
N LEU A 2 54.22 16.02 -45.31
CA LEU A 2 53.87 15.26 -44.12
C LEU A 2 52.38 15.51 -43.80
N ARG A 3 51.53 14.51 -44.03
CA ARG A 3 50.08 14.56 -43.82
C ARG A 3 49.79 14.29 -42.35
N LYS A 4 49.43 15.32 -41.58
CA LYS A 4 49.00 15.20 -40.18
C LYS A 4 47.62 14.56 -40.14
N LEU A 5 47.50 13.37 -39.53
CA LEU A 5 46.25 12.72 -39.19
C LEU A 5 45.79 13.27 -37.82
N LEU A 6 44.62 13.92 -37.80
CA LEU A 6 43.93 14.29 -36.56
C LEU A 6 43.21 13.03 -36.01
N PRO A 7 43.28 12.76 -34.72
CA PRO A 7 42.42 11.74 -34.11
C PRO A 7 40.99 12.28 -33.91
N PHE A 8 40.04 11.55 -34.50
CA PHE A 8 38.61 11.80 -34.30
C PHE A 8 38.17 11.21 -32.96
N THR A 9 38.03 12.07 -31.96
CA THR A 9 37.57 11.63 -30.62
C THR A 9 36.07 11.44 -30.67
N LEU A 10 35.63 10.17 -30.66
CA LEU A 10 34.22 9.77 -30.59
C LEU A 10 33.74 9.94 -29.15
N LEU A 11 32.98 11.00 -28.87
CA LEU A 11 32.26 11.15 -27.58
C LEU A 11 31.09 10.17 -27.60
N LEU A 12 31.21 9.09 -26.81
CA LEU A 12 30.06 8.24 -26.43
C LEU A 12 29.23 8.99 -25.39
N ALA A 13 28.09 9.55 -25.81
CA ALA A 13 27.07 10.04 -24.90
C ALA A 13 26.36 8.83 -24.28
N ILE A 14 26.70 8.50 -23.03
CA ILE A 14 25.96 7.52 -22.24
C ILE A 14 24.64 8.18 -21.84
N ALA A 15 23.59 7.96 -22.62
CA ALA A 15 22.22 8.28 -22.24
C ALA A 15 21.80 7.29 -21.13
N CYS A 16 21.90 7.72 -19.87
CA CYS A 16 21.24 7.04 -18.75
C CYS A 16 19.73 7.18 -18.92
N GLY A 17 19.14 6.31 -19.74
CA GLY A 17 17.71 6.10 -19.73
C GLY A 17 17.29 5.61 -18.35
N ARG A 18 16.49 6.40 -17.63
CA ARG A 18 15.78 5.91 -16.44
C ARG A 18 14.88 4.77 -16.90
N LEU A 19 15.28 3.55 -16.64
CA LEU A 19 14.39 2.40 -16.71
C LEU A 19 13.27 2.67 -15.72
N LYS A 20 12.05 2.82 -16.22
CA LYS A 20 10.86 2.86 -15.39
C LYS A 20 10.78 1.49 -14.72
N GLU A 21 11.09 1.44 -13.42
CA GLU A 21 10.95 0.21 -12.66
C GLU A 21 9.51 -0.33 -12.81
N PRO A 22 9.33 -1.65 -12.92
CA PRO A 22 8.00 -2.25 -12.91
C PRO A 22 7.30 -1.78 -11.65
N THR A 23 6.14 -1.15 -11.79
CA THR A 23 5.31 -0.75 -10.64
C THR A 23 4.90 -2.03 -9.92
N ASP A 24 5.56 -2.34 -8.81
CA ASP A 24 5.15 -3.42 -7.93
C ASP A 24 3.77 -3.08 -7.36
N PRO A 25 2.72 -3.82 -7.73
CA PRO A 25 1.36 -3.54 -7.27
C PRO A 25 1.20 -3.70 -5.74
N LEU A 26 2.16 -4.36 -5.09
CA LEU A 26 2.20 -4.53 -3.64
C LEU A 26 3.04 -3.48 -2.91
N GLY A 27 3.53 -2.45 -3.61
CA GLY A 27 4.18 -1.32 -2.95
C GLY A 27 5.69 -1.41 -2.84
N GLY A 28 6.32 -1.94 -3.88
CA GLY A 28 7.77 -2.02 -4.02
C GLY A 28 8.48 -0.68 -3.83
N SER A 29 9.65 -0.82 -3.36
CA SER A 29 10.72 0.11 -3.06
C SER A 29 10.95 1.19 -4.11
N GLY A 30 11.21 2.40 -3.65
CA GLY A 30 11.72 3.52 -4.46
C GLY A 30 10.92 4.81 -4.34
N GLU A 31 9.62 4.74 -4.07
CA GLU A 31 8.83 5.95 -3.84
C GLU A 31 9.00 6.46 -2.40
N PRO A 32 9.26 7.78 -2.20
CA PRO A 32 9.38 8.35 -0.88
C PRO A 32 8.14 8.08 -0.02
N ILE A 33 8.37 7.71 1.24
CA ILE A 33 7.28 7.53 2.22
C ILE A 33 6.75 8.92 2.59
N ASP A 34 5.43 9.10 2.57
CA ASP A 34 4.78 10.28 3.11
C ASP A 34 4.88 10.27 4.65
N PRO A 35 5.65 11.18 5.27
CA PRO A 35 5.79 11.22 6.73
C PRO A 35 4.47 11.60 7.44
N THR A 36 3.50 12.17 6.72
CA THR A 36 2.19 12.54 7.25
C THR A 36 1.15 11.43 7.12
N ALA A 37 1.51 10.26 6.60
CA ALA A 37 0.63 9.10 6.53
C ALA A 37 0.43 8.50 7.94
N THR A 38 -0.50 9.06 8.71
CA THR A 38 -0.83 8.68 10.08
C THR A 38 -1.99 7.69 10.14
N PHE A 39 -2.14 6.95 11.25
CA PHE A 39 -3.32 6.12 11.47
C PHE A 39 -4.59 6.97 11.53
N THR A 40 -4.53 8.13 12.17
CA THR A 40 -5.65 9.08 12.21
C THR A 40 -6.15 9.44 10.82
N ARG A 41 -5.26 9.68 9.86
CA ARG A 41 -5.65 9.94 8.47
C ARG A 41 -6.26 8.70 7.81
N VAL A 42 -5.64 7.52 7.98
CA VAL A 42 -6.20 6.26 7.46
C VAL A 42 -7.61 6.02 8.01
N GLN A 43 -7.82 6.25 9.31
CA GLN A 43 -9.13 6.12 9.94
C GLN A 43 -10.16 7.08 9.33
N ASN A 44 -9.82 8.37 9.26
CA ASN A 44 -10.77 9.42 8.88
C ASN A 44 -11.03 9.48 7.36
N GLU A 45 -10.01 9.24 6.55
CA GLU A 45 -10.09 9.38 5.10
C GLU A 45 -10.49 8.07 4.39
N ILE A 46 -10.32 6.91 5.05
CA ILE A 46 -10.53 5.60 4.42
C ILE A 46 -11.44 4.69 5.26
N PHE A 47 -11.05 4.33 6.47
CA PHE A 47 -11.78 3.31 7.22
C PHE A 47 -13.19 3.77 7.55
N THR A 48 -13.35 4.97 8.12
CA THR A 48 -14.68 5.48 8.51
C THR A 48 -15.60 5.69 7.29
N PRO A 49 -15.20 6.41 6.22
CA PRO A 49 -16.12 6.72 5.13
C PRO A 49 -16.34 5.57 4.14
N THR A 50 -15.47 4.54 4.13
CA THR A 50 -15.52 3.53 3.06
C THR A 50 -15.64 2.10 3.59
N CYS A 51 -14.99 1.78 4.70
CA CYS A 51 -14.86 0.39 5.16
C CYS A 51 -15.80 0.06 6.31
N ALA A 52 -15.96 0.97 7.28
CA ALA A 52 -16.79 0.79 8.46
C ALA A 52 -18.26 1.12 8.19
N GLN A 53 -18.76 0.78 7.00
CA GLN A 53 -20.14 0.96 6.61
C GLN A 53 -21.03 -0.10 7.28
N LEU A 54 -22.32 0.23 7.46
CA LEU A 54 -23.30 -0.66 8.06
C LEU A 54 -23.35 -2.01 7.33
N GLY A 55 -23.19 -3.08 8.09
CA GLY A 55 -23.18 -4.43 7.55
C GLY A 55 -21.86 -4.87 6.93
N CYS A 56 -20.84 -3.99 6.87
CA CYS A 56 -19.50 -4.31 6.41
C CYS A 56 -18.54 -4.52 7.60
N HIS A 57 -17.59 -3.61 7.79
CA HIS A 57 -16.61 -3.68 8.88
C HIS A 57 -16.93 -2.70 10.02
N ASP A 58 -18.21 -2.44 10.26
CA ASP A 58 -18.68 -1.71 11.42
C ASP A 58 -18.81 -2.62 12.68
N THR A 59 -19.30 -2.08 13.79
CA THR A 59 -19.46 -2.83 15.04
C THR A 59 -20.55 -3.90 14.99
N LEU A 60 -21.47 -3.82 14.05
CA LEU A 60 -22.58 -4.77 13.88
C LEU A 60 -22.27 -5.81 12.80
N GLY A 61 -21.81 -5.37 11.62
CA GLY A 61 -21.50 -6.23 10.47
C GLY A 61 -20.33 -7.17 10.73
N ARG A 62 -19.23 -6.62 11.20
CA ARG A 62 -18.01 -7.37 11.57
C ARG A 62 -17.59 -8.45 10.58
N GLN A 63 -17.68 -8.17 9.27
CA GLN A 63 -17.29 -9.13 8.24
C GLN A 63 -15.85 -9.61 8.48
N GLU A 64 -15.63 -10.92 8.39
CA GLU A 64 -14.35 -11.58 8.71
C GLU A 64 -13.82 -11.23 10.12
N SER A 65 -14.72 -11.03 11.08
CA SER A 65 -14.39 -10.63 12.46
C SER A 65 -13.52 -9.35 12.53
N LEU A 66 -13.61 -8.48 11.52
CA LEU A 66 -12.86 -7.23 11.43
C LEU A 66 -13.77 -6.03 11.69
N ILE A 67 -13.39 -5.20 12.65
CA ILE A 67 -14.05 -3.93 12.96
C ILE A 67 -13.09 -2.78 12.62
N LEU A 68 -13.51 -1.90 11.70
CA LEU A 68 -12.75 -0.74 11.26
C LEU A 68 -13.34 0.59 11.77
N SER A 69 -14.31 0.52 12.66
CA SER A 69 -14.88 1.70 13.33
C SER A 69 -13.85 2.41 14.21
N PRO A 70 -13.95 3.75 14.40
CA PRO A 70 -13.09 4.52 15.29
C PRO A 70 -12.97 3.89 16.69
N GLY A 71 -11.77 3.95 17.26
CA GLY A 71 -11.45 3.38 18.56
C GLY A 71 -11.27 1.85 18.58
N ARG A 72 -11.60 1.14 17.49
CA ARG A 72 -11.45 -0.32 17.39
C ARG A 72 -10.45 -0.75 16.32
N ALA A 73 -10.39 -0.04 15.22
CA ALA A 73 -9.69 -0.44 14.01
C ALA A 73 -8.21 -0.77 14.24
N TYR A 74 -7.48 0.04 14.99
CA TYR A 74 -6.06 -0.19 15.24
C TYR A 74 -5.82 -1.55 15.89
N ALA A 75 -6.46 -1.83 17.02
CA ALA A 75 -6.32 -3.08 17.76
C ALA A 75 -6.81 -4.31 16.99
N MET A 76 -7.68 -4.10 15.98
CA MET A 76 -8.23 -5.18 15.16
C MET A 76 -7.41 -5.43 13.88
N THR A 77 -6.43 -4.57 13.58
CA THR A 77 -5.65 -4.66 12.33
C THR A 77 -4.17 -4.94 12.54
N VAL A 78 -3.49 -4.18 13.39
CA VAL A 78 -2.02 -4.22 13.50
C VAL A 78 -1.57 -5.46 14.27
N ALA A 79 -0.73 -6.26 13.60
CA ALA A 79 -0.21 -7.54 14.10
C ALA A 79 -1.29 -8.59 14.45
N VAL A 80 -2.51 -8.44 13.94
CA VAL A 80 -3.60 -9.41 14.15
C VAL A 80 -3.67 -10.37 12.95
N PRO A 81 -3.67 -11.69 13.13
CA PRO A 81 -3.83 -12.63 12.02
C PRO A 81 -5.12 -12.41 11.23
N SER A 82 -5.05 -12.55 9.92
CA SER A 82 -6.24 -12.55 9.07
C SER A 82 -7.03 -13.84 9.24
N VAL A 83 -8.37 -13.75 9.23
CA VAL A 83 -9.24 -14.94 9.27
C VAL A 83 -9.17 -15.70 7.93
N GLU A 84 -9.16 -14.98 6.80
CA GLU A 84 -9.10 -15.60 5.47
C GLU A 84 -7.72 -16.22 5.16
N THR A 85 -6.65 -15.68 5.73
CA THR A 85 -5.27 -16.13 5.48
C THR A 85 -4.45 -16.02 6.78
N PRO A 86 -4.57 -16.98 7.71
CA PRO A 86 -3.98 -16.87 9.06
C PRO A 86 -2.44 -16.77 9.08
N GLN A 87 -1.78 -17.11 7.98
CA GLN A 87 -0.32 -16.96 7.81
C GLN A 87 0.11 -15.49 7.65
N LEU A 88 -0.83 -14.61 7.33
CA LEU A 88 -0.59 -13.17 7.18
C LEU A 88 -1.32 -12.41 8.29
N ALA A 89 -0.66 -11.41 8.84
CA ALA A 89 -1.36 -10.42 9.65
C ALA A 89 -2.24 -9.51 8.77
N ARG A 90 -3.31 -8.98 9.33
CA ARG A 90 -4.12 -7.95 8.66
C ARG A 90 -3.27 -6.75 8.28
N VAL A 91 -2.42 -6.31 9.21
CA VAL A 91 -1.36 -5.32 8.96
C VAL A 91 -0.07 -5.82 9.61
N THR A 92 0.96 -6.00 8.81
CA THR A 92 2.32 -6.29 9.25
C THR A 92 3.10 -4.97 9.28
N PRO A 93 3.49 -4.45 10.46
CA PRO A 93 4.24 -3.20 10.55
C PRO A 93 5.50 -3.21 9.66
N GLY A 94 5.66 -2.17 8.85
CA GLY A 94 6.78 -2.01 7.92
C GLY A 94 6.66 -2.76 6.59
N ASP A 95 5.69 -3.69 6.46
CA ASP A 95 5.60 -4.56 5.29
C ASP A 95 4.20 -4.58 4.66
N PRO A 96 3.91 -3.69 3.72
CA PRO A 96 2.65 -3.70 2.98
C PRO A 96 2.42 -5.01 2.20
N SER A 97 3.47 -5.60 1.65
CA SER A 97 3.39 -6.80 0.82
C SER A 97 2.86 -8.01 1.60
N ASN A 98 3.16 -8.09 2.90
CA ASN A 98 2.68 -9.11 3.81
C ASN A 98 1.55 -8.61 4.75
N SER A 99 0.92 -7.49 4.40
CA SER A 99 -0.27 -6.97 5.07
C SER A 99 -1.51 -7.36 4.30
N TYR A 100 -2.32 -8.28 4.85
CA TYR A 100 -3.46 -8.83 4.11
C TYR A 100 -4.52 -7.77 3.80
N LEU A 101 -4.74 -6.80 4.70
CA LEU A 101 -5.61 -5.65 4.47
C LEU A 101 -5.15 -4.84 3.23
N TYR A 102 -3.84 -4.62 3.09
CA TYR A 102 -3.30 -3.93 1.92
C TYR A 102 -3.52 -4.74 0.65
N ARG A 103 -3.29 -6.06 0.69
CA ARG A 103 -3.58 -6.95 -0.43
C ARG A 103 -5.05 -6.89 -0.85
N LYS A 104 -5.98 -6.85 0.11
CA LYS A 104 -7.43 -6.75 -0.16
C LYS A 104 -7.78 -5.46 -0.89
N ILE A 105 -7.18 -4.32 -0.55
CA ILE A 105 -7.48 -3.04 -1.23
C ILE A 105 -6.82 -2.91 -2.61
N VAL A 106 -5.68 -3.55 -2.84
CA VAL A 106 -5.05 -3.57 -4.18
C VAL A 106 -5.55 -4.71 -5.05
N GLY A 107 -6.13 -5.76 -4.48
CA GLY A 107 -6.70 -6.91 -5.19
C GLY A 107 -5.66 -7.94 -5.65
N VAL A 108 -4.56 -8.12 -4.90
CA VAL A 108 -3.46 -9.01 -5.31
C VAL A 108 -3.20 -10.09 -4.25
N GLY A 109 -3.21 -11.37 -4.66
CA GLY A 109 -2.93 -12.50 -3.78
C GLY A 109 -3.94 -12.63 -2.63
N ILE A 110 -5.22 -12.53 -2.94
CA ILE A 110 -6.32 -12.54 -1.98
C ILE A 110 -7.24 -13.75 -2.17
N THR A 111 -7.98 -14.08 -1.12
CA THR A 111 -9.15 -14.96 -1.16
C THR A 111 -10.40 -14.09 -1.29
N GLY A 112 -11.37 -14.52 -2.09
CA GLY A 112 -12.61 -13.78 -2.31
C GLY A 112 -12.40 -12.44 -3.04
N ASP A 113 -13.25 -11.47 -2.74
CA ASP A 113 -13.32 -10.23 -3.50
C ASP A 113 -12.34 -9.15 -3.01
N ARG A 114 -11.96 -8.27 -3.94
CA ARG A 114 -11.24 -7.04 -3.63
C ARG A 114 -12.11 -6.11 -2.78
N MET A 115 -11.47 -5.38 -1.85
CA MET A 115 -12.16 -4.38 -1.01
C MET A 115 -11.95 -2.94 -1.51
N PRO A 116 -12.97 -2.08 -1.35
CA PRO A 116 -14.31 -2.36 -0.83
C PRO A 116 -15.16 -3.15 -1.83
N GLN A 117 -15.85 -4.20 -1.33
CA GLN A 117 -16.70 -5.05 -2.16
C GLN A 117 -17.92 -4.27 -2.67
N ASN A 118 -18.26 -4.42 -3.95
CA ASN A 118 -19.42 -3.76 -4.61
C ASN A 118 -19.44 -2.23 -4.52
N LEU A 119 -18.32 -1.60 -4.16
CA LEU A 119 -18.16 -0.14 -4.14
C LEU A 119 -17.03 0.29 -5.07
N THR A 120 -16.91 1.60 -5.30
CA THR A 120 -15.78 2.15 -6.04
C THR A 120 -14.47 1.79 -5.34
N PRO A 121 -13.51 1.18 -6.05
CA PRO A 121 -12.19 0.90 -5.50
C PRO A 121 -11.51 2.15 -4.97
N LEU A 122 -10.66 1.99 -3.96
CA LEU A 122 -9.82 3.10 -3.48
C LEU A 122 -8.96 3.66 -4.63
N ASN A 123 -8.83 4.98 -4.67
CA ASN A 123 -7.96 5.64 -5.63
C ASN A 123 -6.47 5.52 -5.25
N ALA A 124 -5.58 5.89 -6.17
CA ALA A 124 -4.13 5.75 -5.97
C ALA A 124 -3.61 6.50 -4.73
N ALA A 125 -4.17 7.69 -4.42
CA ALA A 125 -3.76 8.47 -3.26
C ALA A 125 -4.17 7.79 -1.94
N GLN A 126 -5.37 7.21 -1.89
CA GLN A 126 -5.86 6.46 -0.74
C GLN A 126 -5.05 5.17 -0.51
N ILE A 127 -4.75 4.43 -1.59
CA ILE A 127 -3.90 3.24 -1.52
C ILE A 127 -2.50 3.62 -1.03
N LYS A 128 -1.94 4.72 -1.56
CA LYS A 128 -0.64 5.24 -1.12
C LYS A 128 -0.65 5.60 0.37
N LEU A 129 -1.70 6.25 0.86
CA LEU A 129 -1.82 6.63 2.28
C LEU A 129 -1.75 5.39 3.19
N VAL A 130 -2.49 4.33 2.88
CA VAL A 130 -2.43 3.07 3.66
C VAL A 130 -1.06 2.43 3.56
N ARG A 131 -0.48 2.36 2.36
CA ARG A 131 0.85 1.80 2.13
C ARG A 131 1.91 2.52 2.97
N ASP A 132 1.92 3.84 2.92
CA ASP A 132 2.95 4.64 3.57
C ASP A 132 2.79 4.63 5.10
N TRP A 133 1.57 4.58 5.63
CA TRP A 133 1.32 4.34 7.05
C TRP A 133 1.91 2.97 7.48
N ILE A 134 1.66 1.91 6.71
CA ILE A 134 2.22 0.58 7.00
C ILE A 134 3.76 0.62 6.94
N ARG A 135 4.35 1.25 5.90
CA ARG A 135 5.81 1.39 5.73
C ARG A 135 6.48 2.16 6.87
N ARG A 136 5.77 3.11 7.49
CA ARG A 136 6.22 3.81 8.70
C ARG A 136 6.21 2.92 9.95
N GLY A 137 5.81 1.66 9.85
CA GLY A 137 5.68 0.74 10.98
C GLY A 137 4.28 0.70 11.56
N ALA A 138 3.28 1.21 10.85
CA ALA A 138 1.87 1.25 11.25
C ALA A 138 1.68 1.83 12.67
N PRO A 139 2.20 3.03 12.98
CA PRO A 139 2.05 3.63 14.31
C PRO A 139 0.59 3.99 14.60
N ASN A 140 0.23 4.04 15.89
CA ASN A 140 -1.09 4.50 16.36
C ASN A 140 -1.02 6.00 16.66
N ASP A 141 -0.96 6.84 15.61
CA ASP A 141 -0.70 8.29 15.67
C ASP A 141 -1.79 9.15 14.99
#